data_5bce61a8dec7797af7d08c2a0534ed64
#
_entry.id   5bce61a8dec7797af7d08c2a0534ed64
#
_cell.length_a   1.000
_cell.length_b   1.000
_cell.length_c   1.000
_cell.angle_alpha   90.00
_cell.angle_beta   90.00
_cell.angle_gamma   90.00
#
_symmetry.space_group_name_H-M   'P 1'
#
loop_
_entity.id
_entity.type
_entity.pdbx_description
1 polymer ?
#
loop_
_entity_poly.entity_id
_entity_poly.type
_entity_poly.pdbx_seq_one_letter_code
_entity_poly.pdbx_strand_id
1 'polypeptide(L)'
;MIIDVHGHLGRSPQFHFPDISVRGMLAIMDGLHIERIVCCHLAMLQGAWDLGFRESIAAYHESSGRIVCYAALDPTLPNGLDLVARCLDREEFVGVKIHPSMHGCYADDERYDAVWQLAAVRRVPILTHSWDLSEQNATQKFSFPSRFEPFVVRYPQVTLILGHAGGRYRGHLAAAELARRYSNVLLDTAGDCYTLGLVEYLVEHAGADKVLFGSDLTWLDPRTQLGMILDAEVTTDDKQKILRANAARVFGW
;
A
#
# COMPACT_ATOMS: atom_id res chain seq x y z
N MET A 1 -19.77 -2.25 -1.25
CA MET A 1 -18.62 -3.16 -1.07
C MET A 1 -17.35 -2.36 -1.21
N ILE A 2 -16.33 -2.65 -0.40
CA ILE A 2 -15.08 -1.90 -0.25
C ILE A 2 -13.91 -2.77 -0.70
N ILE A 3 -12.88 -2.16 -1.30
CA ILE A 3 -11.60 -2.80 -1.59
C ILE A 3 -10.53 -2.07 -0.79
N ASP A 4 -9.83 -2.80 0.07
CA ASP A 4 -8.73 -2.30 0.88
C ASP A 4 -7.40 -2.62 0.19
N VAL A 5 -6.63 -1.59 -0.17
CA VAL A 5 -5.39 -1.79 -0.93
C VAL A 5 -4.16 -1.93 -0.05
N HIS A 6 -4.29 -1.80 1.28
CA HIS A 6 -3.15 -1.79 2.18
C HIS A 6 -3.45 -2.49 3.50
N GLY A 7 -3.16 -3.76 3.55
CA GLY A 7 -3.20 -4.57 4.76
C GLY A 7 -1.89 -5.32 5.01
N HIS A 8 -1.85 -6.02 6.13
CA HIS A 8 -0.67 -6.77 6.57
C HIS A 8 -1.02 -8.18 7.02
N LEU A 9 -0.13 -9.13 6.73
CA LEU A 9 -0.08 -10.46 7.30
C LEU A 9 1.15 -10.60 8.20
N GLY A 10 1.04 -11.47 9.20
CA GLY A 10 2.11 -11.73 10.16
C GLY A 10 2.10 -10.76 11.34
N ARG A 11 2.77 -11.15 12.42
CA ARG A 11 2.84 -10.38 13.66
C ARG A 11 3.84 -9.25 13.54
N SER A 12 3.47 -8.06 14.01
CA SER A 12 4.37 -6.96 14.26
C SER A 12 4.65 -6.81 15.75
N PRO A 13 5.90 -6.66 16.18
CA PRO A 13 6.19 -6.40 17.60
C PRO A 13 5.74 -4.99 18.06
N GLN A 14 5.43 -4.10 17.13
CA GLN A 14 5.03 -2.71 17.41
C GLN A 14 3.54 -2.57 17.65
N PHE A 15 2.73 -3.52 17.16
CA PHE A 15 1.27 -3.46 17.25
C PHE A 15 0.74 -4.72 17.93
N HIS A 16 -0.11 -4.52 18.95
CA HIS A 16 -0.82 -5.60 19.60
C HIS A 16 -2.18 -5.78 18.94
N PHE A 17 -2.38 -6.91 18.31
CA PHE A 17 -3.66 -7.31 17.75
C PHE A 17 -4.06 -8.66 18.35
N PRO A 18 -5.28 -8.79 18.92
CA PRO A 18 -5.71 -10.01 19.63
C PRO A 18 -5.78 -11.24 18.73
N ASP A 19 -6.27 -11.07 17.49
CA ASP A 19 -6.42 -12.17 16.53
C ASP A 19 -6.03 -11.69 15.13
N ILE A 20 -4.84 -12.09 14.68
CA ILE A 20 -4.31 -11.84 13.33
C ILE A 20 -4.52 -13.02 12.38
N SER A 21 -5.31 -14.02 12.77
CA SER A 21 -5.65 -15.13 11.90
C SER A 21 -6.46 -14.67 10.69
N VAL A 22 -6.41 -15.44 9.61
CA VAL A 22 -7.26 -15.19 8.43
C VAL A 22 -8.73 -15.12 8.82
N ARG A 23 -9.17 -15.99 9.74
CA ARG A 23 -10.55 -16.00 10.26
C ARG A 23 -10.89 -14.70 10.98
N GLY A 24 -9.98 -14.17 11.82
CA GLY A 24 -10.16 -12.89 12.50
C GLY A 24 -10.24 -11.73 11.52
N MET A 25 -9.37 -11.72 10.50
CA MET A 25 -9.42 -10.72 9.43
C MET A 25 -10.74 -10.77 8.67
N LEU A 26 -11.18 -11.95 8.27
CA LEU A 26 -12.45 -12.13 7.53
C LEU A 26 -13.65 -11.64 8.35
N ALA A 27 -13.68 -11.90 9.66
CA ALA A 27 -14.75 -11.40 10.53
C ALA A 27 -14.82 -9.86 10.55
N ILE A 28 -13.66 -9.18 10.55
CA ILE A 28 -13.60 -7.72 10.46
C ILE A 28 -14.05 -7.25 9.07
N MET A 29 -13.53 -7.88 8.02
CA MET A 29 -13.89 -7.56 6.64
C MET A 29 -15.40 -7.69 6.42
N ASP A 30 -16.02 -8.75 6.92
CA ASP A 30 -17.47 -8.98 6.81
C ASP A 30 -18.26 -7.87 7.55
N GLY A 31 -17.84 -7.53 8.76
CA GLY A 31 -18.48 -6.48 9.56
C GLY A 31 -18.41 -5.09 8.93
N LEU A 32 -17.41 -4.84 8.09
CA LEU A 32 -17.18 -3.56 7.42
C LEU A 32 -17.50 -3.58 5.91
N HIS A 33 -18.03 -4.69 5.40
CA HIS A 33 -18.31 -4.86 3.98
C HIS A 33 -17.08 -4.72 3.07
N ILE A 34 -15.90 -5.09 3.57
CA ILE A 34 -14.66 -5.17 2.78
C ILE A 34 -14.71 -6.46 1.96
N GLU A 35 -14.81 -6.30 0.64
CA GLU A 35 -14.89 -7.40 -0.32
C GLU A 35 -13.54 -8.11 -0.45
N ARG A 36 -12.49 -7.31 -0.63
CA ARG A 36 -11.11 -7.76 -0.80
C ARG A 36 -10.14 -6.86 -0.06
N ILE A 37 -9.01 -7.46 0.36
CA ILE A 37 -7.88 -6.73 0.91
C ILE A 37 -6.59 -7.20 0.23
N VAL A 38 -5.70 -6.26 -0.08
CA VAL A 38 -4.36 -6.56 -0.58
C VAL A 38 -3.35 -6.40 0.54
N CYS A 39 -2.74 -7.50 0.95
CA CYS A 39 -1.84 -7.55 2.11
C CYS A 39 -0.38 -7.69 1.70
N CYS A 40 0.51 -7.12 2.50
CA CYS A 40 1.93 -7.45 2.49
C CYS A 40 2.27 -8.29 3.71
N HIS A 41 2.97 -9.40 3.54
CA HIS A 41 3.42 -10.20 4.68
C HIS A 41 4.69 -9.60 5.29
N LEU A 42 4.64 -9.29 6.61
CA LEU A 42 5.75 -8.64 7.31
C LEU A 42 7.06 -9.43 7.24
N ALA A 43 6.99 -10.76 7.34
CA ALA A 43 8.17 -11.62 7.27
C ALA A 43 8.93 -11.47 5.94
N MET A 44 8.25 -11.21 4.83
CA MET A 44 8.90 -10.98 3.54
C MET A 44 9.72 -9.67 3.55
N LEU A 45 9.20 -8.61 4.20
CA LEU A 45 9.91 -7.34 4.36
C LEU A 45 11.09 -7.43 5.33
N GLN A 46 11.09 -8.41 6.23
CA GLN A 46 12.10 -8.58 7.28
C GLN A 46 13.10 -9.72 7.00
N GLY A 47 13.18 -10.21 5.78
CA GLY A 47 14.15 -11.23 5.37
C GLY A 47 13.77 -12.69 5.66
N ALA A 48 12.62 -12.96 6.31
CA ALA A 48 12.08 -14.32 6.47
C ALA A 48 11.14 -14.66 5.30
N TRP A 49 11.66 -14.55 4.09
CA TRP A 49 10.89 -14.57 2.86
C TRP A 49 10.06 -15.84 2.66
N ASP A 50 10.66 -17.04 2.87
CA ASP A 50 9.97 -18.32 2.67
C ASP A 50 8.76 -18.50 3.61
N LEU A 51 8.85 -17.97 4.83
CA LEU A 51 7.72 -17.97 5.77
C LEU A 51 6.59 -17.11 5.21
N GLY A 52 6.90 -15.87 4.88
CA GLY A 52 5.90 -14.93 4.35
C GLY A 52 5.28 -15.40 3.04
N PHE A 53 6.05 -16.02 2.16
CA PHE A 53 5.54 -16.58 0.90
C PHE A 53 4.51 -17.70 1.15
N ARG A 54 4.82 -18.67 2.02
CA ARG A 54 3.90 -19.77 2.33
C ARG A 54 2.64 -19.30 3.03
N GLU A 55 2.77 -18.38 4.00
CA GLU A 55 1.63 -17.86 4.75
C GLU A 55 0.74 -16.96 3.88
N SER A 56 1.30 -16.20 2.94
CA SER A 56 0.52 -15.43 1.95
C SER A 56 -0.34 -16.34 1.06
N ILE A 57 0.23 -17.42 0.54
CA ILE A 57 -0.50 -18.43 -0.25
C ILE A 57 -1.61 -19.09 0.58
N ALA A 58 -1.30 -19.46 1.82
CA ALA A 58 -2.28 -20.08 2.73
C ALA A 58 -3.45 -19.11 3.00
N ALA A 59 -3.17 -17.83 3.26
CA ALA A 59 -4.19 -16.81 3.51
C ALA A 59 -5.11 -16.60 2.29
N TYR A 60 -4.56 -16.59 1.08
CA TYR A 60 -5.36 -16.52 -0.15
C TYR A 60 -6.36 -17.69 -0.24
N HIS A 61 -5.89 -18.93 -0.08
CA HIS A 61 -6.75 -20.10 -0.19
C HIS A 61 -7.76 -20.20 0.96
N GLU A 62 -7.35 -19.93 2.20
CA GLU A 62 -8.25 -19.94 3.37
C GLU A 62 -9.34 -18.87 3.26
N SER A 63 -9.02 -17.71 2.68
CA SER A 63 -9.97 -16.62 2.47
C SER A 63 -10.80 -16.76 1.17
N SER A 64 -10.61 -17.82 0.40
CA SER A 64 -11.23 -17.99 -0.94
C SER A 64 -10.93 -16.79 -1.87
N GLY A 65 -9.68 -16.29 -1.86
CA GLY A 65 -9.21 -15.21 -2.70
C GLY A 65 -9.64 -13.82 -2.27
N ARG A 66 -10.21 -13.66 -1.07
CA ARG A 66 -10.54 -12.31 -0.53
C ARG A 66 -9.31 -11.58 0.02
N ILE A 67 -8.32 -12.32 0.51
CA ILE A 67 -7.00 -11.80 0.87
C ILE A 67 -6.06 -12.14 -0.26
N VAL A 68 -5.61 -11.13 -0.99
CA VAL A 68 -4.57 -11.24 -2.01
C VAL A 68 -3.31 -10.52 -1.53
N CYS A 69 -2.15 -10.72 -2.17
CA CYS A 69 -0.91 -10.27 -1.60
C CYS A 69 -0.08 -9.40 -2.56
N TYR A 70 0.75 -8.55 -1.96
CA TYR A 70 1.90 -7.95 -2.63
C TYR A 70 3.14 -8.84 -2.42
N ALA A 71 3.93 -9.00 -3.48
CA ALA A 71 5.28 -9.52 -3.39
C ALA A 71 6.19 -8.45 -2.77
N ALA A 72 6.80 -8.72 -1.63
CA ALA A 72 7.69 -7.75 -1.01
C ALA A 72 9.12 -7.85 -1.56
N LEU A 73 9.68 -6.69 -1.97
CA LEU A 73 11.10 -6.58 -2.32
C LEU A 73 11.91 -6.05 -1.14
N ASP A 74 12.97 -6.75 -0.82
CA ASP A 74 14.11 -6.17 -0.10
C ASP A 74 15.27 -6.01 -1.08
N PRO A 75 15.65 -4.78 -1.48
CA PRO A 75 16.69 -4.52 -2.48
C PRO A 75 18.10 -4.80 -1.95
N THR A 76 18.24 -5.13 -0.67
CA THR A 76 19.53 -5.51 -0.07
C THR A 76 19.82 -7.01 -0.18
N LEU A 77 18.80 -7.82 -0.51
CA LEU A 77 18.95 -9.26 -0.72
C LEU A 77 19.45 -9.55 -2.14
N PRO A 78 20.52 -10.35 -2.33
CA PRO A 78 21.08 -10.65 -3.65
C PRO A 78 20.08 -11.28 -4.64
N ASN A 79 19.11 -12.04 -4.15
CA ASN A 79 18.09 -12.74 -4.95
C ASN A 79 16.70 -12.11 -4.79
N GLY A 80 16.59 -10.90 -4.22
CA GLY A 80 15.30 -10.26 -3.93
C GLY A 80 14.40 -10.12 -5.12
N LEU A 81 14.96 -9.76 -6.29
CA LEU A 81 14.19 -9.62 -7.53
C LEU A 81 13.62 -10.96 -8.02
N ASP A 82 14.41 -12.06 -7.97
CA ASP A 82 13.97 -13.39 -8.38
C ASP A 82 12.83 -13.88 -7.47
N LEU A 83 12.91 -13.57 -6.18
CA LEU A 83 11.86 -13.91 -5.23
C LEU A 83 10.54 -13.18 -5.55
N VAL A 84 10.62 -11.88 -5.88
CA VAL A 84 9.45 -11.11 -6.34
C VAL A 84 8.88 -11.67 -7.63
N ALA A 85 9.73 -11.99 -8.61
CA ALA A 85 9.30 -12.59 -9.88
C ALA A 85 8.54 -13.91 -9.67
N ARG A 86 9.03 -14.79 -8.78
CA ARG A 86 8.36 -16.05 -8.40
C ARG A 86 6.97 -15.83 -7.76
N CYS A 87 6.81 -14.74 -6.97
CA CYS A 87 5.50 -14.38 -6.46
C CYS A 87 4.56 -13.99 -7.61
N LEU A 88 5.02 -13.12 -8.50
CA LEU A 88 4.21 -12.60 -9.60
C LEU A 88 3.87 -13.63 -10.69
N ASP A 89 4.44 -14.82 -10.65
CA ASP A 89 4.04 -15.98 -11.46
C ASP A 89 2.79 -16.69 -10.89
N ARG A 90 2.24 -16.21 -9.77
CA ARG A 90 1.13 -16.85 -9.05
C ARG A 90 -0.02 -15.85 -8.88
N GLU A 91 -1.25 -16.36 -8.95
CA GLU A 91 -2.48 -15.56 -8.86
C GLU A 91 -2.71 -14.91 -7.49
N GLU A 92 -2.07 -15.43 -6.43
CA GLU A 92 -2.18 -14.89 -5.08
C GLU A 92 -1.48 -13.53 -4.92
N PHE A 93 -0.59 -13.17 -5.86
CA PHE A 93 0.19 -11.93 -5.80
C PHE A 93 -0.18 -10.99 -6.95
N VAL A 94 -0.69 -9.82 -6.59
CA VAL A 94 -1.29 -8.85 -7.53
C VAL A 94 -0.49 -7.56 -7.69
N GLY A 95 0.65 -7.44 -7.03
CA GLY A 95 1.50 -6.24 -7.06
C GLY A 95 2.78 -6.44 -6.27
N VAL A 96 3.55 -5.38 -6.15
CA VAL A 96 4.82 -5.36 -5.40
C VAL A 96 4.72 -4.40 -4.22
N LYS A 97 5.28 -4.76 -3.07
CA LYS A 97 5.51 -3.86 -1.94
C LYS A 97 6.99 -3.53 -1.81
N ILE A 98 7.32 -2.25 -1.71
CA ILE A 98 8.64 -1.76 -1.31
C ILE A 98 8.52 -0.92 -0.03
N HIS A 99 9.61 -0.87 0.76
CA HIS A 99 9.61 -0.14 2.03
C HIS A 99 10.97 0.55 2.26
N PRO A 100 11.26 1.67 1.59
CA PRO A 100 12.57 2.31 1.65
C PRO A 100 13.06 2.61 3.07
N SER A 101 12.16 3.07 3.96
CA SER A 101 12.50 3.35 5.37
C SER A 101 12.94 2.11 6.15
N MET A 102 12.35 0.94 5.87
CA MET A 102 12.71 -0.32 6.53
C MET A 102 14.05 -0.85 6.00
N HIS A 103 14.28 -0.70 4.71
CA HIS A 103 15.50 -1.20 4.06
C HIS A 103 16.69 -0.24 4.16
N GLY A 104 16.49 0.99 4.67
CA GLY A 104 17.54 1.98 4.78
C GLY A 104 18.07 2.48 3.43
N CYS A 105 17.26 2.36 2.37
CA CYS A 105 17.55 2.79 1.01
C CYS A 105 16.67 3.98 0.65
N TYR A 106 17.23 5.01 0.04
CA TYR A 106 16.41 6.07 -0.51
C TYR A 106 15.48 5.53 -1.62
N ALA A 107 14.25 6.09 -1.72
CA ALA A 107 13.28 5.65 -2.72
C ALA A 107 13.73 5.87 -4.17
N ASP A 108 14.67 6.79 -4.38
CA ASP A 108 15.35 7.08 -5.66
C ASP A 108 16.66 6.28 -5.87
N ASP A 109 16.95 5.31 -5.02
CA ASP A 109 18.14 4.45 -5.16
C ASP A 109 18.00 3.50 -6.36
N GLU A 110 19.04 3.43 -7.21
CA GLU A 110 19.04 2.60 -8.43
C GLU A 110 18.85 1.10 -8.16
N ARG A 111 19.04 0.64 -6.93
CA ARG A 111 18.70 -0.75 -6.53
C ARG A 111 17.22 -1.09 -6.73
N TYR A 112 16.33 -0.08 -6.78
CA TYR A 112 14.92 -0.29 -7.07
C TYR A 112 14.63 -0.34 -8.59
N ASP A 113 15.54 0.07 -9.48
CA ASP A 113 15.26 0.15 -10.93
C ASP A 113 14.73 -1.18 -11.50
N ALA A 114 15.40 -2.29 -11.13
CA ALA A 114 15.03 -3.61 -11.65
C ALA A 114 13.61 -4.04 -11.25
N VAL A 115 13.12 -3.68 -10.05
CA VAL A 115 11.74 -4.01 -9.65
C VAL A 115 10.72 -3.12 -10.35
N TRP A 116 11.04 -1.86 -10.63
CA TRP A 116 10.19 -1.01 -11.45
C TRP A 116 10.07 -1.56 -12.88
N GLN A 117 11.18 -2.02 -13.46
CA GLN A 117 11.18 -2.68 -14.77
C GLN A 117 10.34 -3.96 -14.74
N LEU A 118 10.49 -4.79 -13.71
CA LEU A 118 9.68 -6.01 -13.54
C LEU A 118 8.19 -5.69 -13.43
N ALA A 119 7.81 -4.71 -12.60
CA ALA A 119 6.43 -4.26 -12.45
C ALA A 119 5.84 -3.75 -13.79
N ALA A 120 6.64 -3.03 -14.58
CA ALA A 120 6.25 -2.58 -15.91
C ALA A 120 5.97 -3.75 -16.88
N VAL A 121 6.84 -4.76 -16.90
CA VAL A 121 6.67 -5.96 -17.74
C VAL A 121 5.46 -6.77 -17.32
N ARG A 122 5.27 -6.95 -16.02
CA ARG A 122 4.15 -7.72 -15.43
C ARG A 122 2.84 -6.94 -15.39
N ARG A 123 2.87 -5.62 -15.63
CA ARG A 123 1.72 -4.70 -15.55
C ARG A 123 1.02 -4.74 -14.19
N VAL A 124 1.81 -4.74 -13.14
CA VAL A 124 1.32 -4.75 -11.74
C VAL A 124 1.67 -3.44 -11.04
N PRO A 125 0.88 -3.00 -10.06
CA PRO A 125 1.18 -1.80 -9.27
C PRO A 125 2.31 -2.05 -8.27
N ILE A 126 2.96 -0.95 -7.87
CA ILE A 126 3.86 -0.91 -6.73
C ILE A 126 3.19 -0.13 -5.60
N LEU A 127 2.97 -0.79 -4.46
CA LEU A 127 2.65 -0.13 -3.20
C LEU A 127 3.96 0.17 -2.45
N THR A 128 4.15 1.40 -2.04
CA THR A 128 5.30 1.78 -1.21
C THR A 128 4.88 2.35 0.13
N HIS A 129 5.69 2.13 1.17
CA HIS A 129 5.62 3.00 2.33
C HIS A 129 6.09 4.40 1.93
N SER A 130 5.32 5.43 2.27
CA SER A 130 5.74 6.83 2.13
C SER A 130 5.43 7.60 3.40
N TRP A 131 6.33 8.50 3.81
CA TRP A 131 6.19 9.22 5.06
C TRP A 131 6.87 10.58 5.03
N ASP A 132 6.44 11.47 5.94
CA ASP A 132 7.09 12.76 6.16
C ASP A 132 8.43 12.58 6.88
N LEU A 133 9.26 13.62 6.78
CA LEU A 133 10.49 13.72 7.55
C LEU A 133 10.14 13.77 9.05
N SER A 134 10.82 12.95 9.84
CA SER A 134 10.57 12.83 11.28
C SER A 134 11.89 12.88 12.04
N GLU A 135 11.95 13.72 13.07
CA GLU A 135 13.08 13.75 13.99
C GLU A 135 13.09 12.54 14.93
N GLN A 136 11.90 12.02 15.27
CA GLN A 136 11.76 10.83 16.12
C GLN A 136 12.09 9.53 15.38
N ASN A 137 11.90 9.51 14.06
CA ASN A 137 12.22 8.36 13.21
C ASN A 137 12.99 8.81 11.97
N ALA A 138 14.32 8.88 12.11
CA ALA A 138 15.20 9.37 11.05
C ALA A 138 15.19 8.51 9.77
N THR A 139 14.68 7.28 9.83
CA THR A 139 14.59 6.40 8.63
C THR A 139 13.47 6.84 7.68
N GLN A 140 12.50 7.63 8.13
CA GLN A 140 11.42 8.12 7.28
C GLN A 140 11.90 8.99 6.11
N LYS A 141 13.08 9.63 6.23
CA LYS A 141 13.70 10.39 5.14
C LYS A 141 13.92 9.56 3.86
N PHE A 142 14.01 8.23 3.98
CA PHE A 142 14.21 7.34 2.85
C PHE A 142 12.95 7.19 1.99
N SER A 143 11.76 7.41 2.58
CA SER A 143 10.46 7.23 1.93
C SER A 143 9.71 8.55 1.67
N PHE A 144 10.38 9.71 1.67
CA PHE A 144 9.72 10.97 1.42
C PHE A 144 9.14 11.02 -0.01
N PRO A 145 7.86 11.43 -0.21
CA PRO A 145 7.14 11.23 -1.49
C PRO A 145 7.86 11.72 -2.74
N SER A 146 8.51 12.90 -2.71
CA SER A 146 9.18 13.45 -3.90
C SER A 146 10.37 12.61 -4.38
N ARG A 147 10.91 11.72 -3.54
CA ARG A 147 12.01 10.82 -3.94
C ARG A 147 11.60 9.73 -4.93
N PHE A 148 10.30 9.45 -5.06
CA PHE A 148 9.82 8.49 -6.05
C PHE A 148 9.74 9.08 -7.47
N GLU A 149 9.81 10.40 -7.62
CA GLU A 149 9.62 11.08 -8.90
C GLU A 149 10.52 10.57 -10.04
N PRO A 150 11.82 10.29 -9.85
CA PRO A 150 12.67 9.78 -10.91
C PRO A 150 12.14 8.48 -11.55
N PHE A 151 11.67 7.55 -10.73
CA PHE A 151 11.10 6.29 -11.22
C PHE A 151 9.68 6.46 -11.80
N VAL A 152 8.86 7.31 -11.21
CA VAL A 152 7.53 7.67 -11.73
C VAL A 152 7.63 8.19 -13.17
N VAL A 153 8.64 9.05 -13.45
CA VAL A 153 8.90 9.59 -14.79
C VAL A 153 9.48 8.53 -15.72
N ARG A 154 10.41 7.70 -15.24
CA ARG A 154 11.09 6.66 -16.02
C ARG A 154 10.13 5.53 -16.42
N TYR A 155 9.17 5.19 -15.57
CA TYR A 155 8.22 4.09 -15.75
C TYR A 155 6.75 4.56 -15.71
N PRO A 156 6.30 5.40 -16.67
CA PRO A 156 4.96 5.99 -16.63
C PRO A 156 3.81 4.96 -16.74
N GLN A 157 4.12 3.72 -17.17
CA GLN A 157 3.16 2.62 -17.26
C GLN A 157 2.98 1.86 -15.94
N VAL A 158 3.81 2.12 -14.91
CA VAL A 158 3.70 1.49 -13.59
C VAL A 158 2.87 2.39 -12.69
N THR A 159 1.81 1.85 -12.13
CA THR A 159 1.05 2.54 -11.08
C THR A 159 1.81 2.48 -9.76
N LEU A 160 2.16 3.64 -9.22
CA LEU A 160 2.71 3.78 -7.87
C LEU A 160 1.58 4.16 -6.91
N ILE A 161 1.42 3.41 -5.82
CA ILE A 161 0.54 3.74 -4.71
C ILE A 161 1.43 4.23 -3.56
N LEU A 162 1.33 5.52 -3.21
CA LEU A 162 2.00 6.09 -2.06
C LEU A 162 1.21 5.76 -0.80
N GLY A 163 1.66 4.76 -0.06
CA GLY A 163 1.07 4.36 1.21
C GLY A 163 1.02 5.52 2.20
N HIS A 164 -0.07 5.60 2.96
CA HIS A 164 -0.30 6.64 3.99
C HIS A 164 -0.39 8.06 3.42
N ALA A 165 -0.58 8.22 2.11
CA ALA A 165 -0.58 9.52 1.41
C ALA A 165 0.57 10.44 1.87
N GLY A 166 1.77 9.88 2.12
CA GLY A 166 2.92 10.64 2.62
C GLY A 166 2.99 10.82 4.14
N GLY A 167 2.09 10.23 4.90
CA GLY A 167 2.12 10.04 6.36
C GLY A 167 1.79 11.24 7.23
N ARG A 168 2.43 12.36 7.06
CA ARG A 168 2.26 13.57 7.88
C ARG A 168 2.32 14.82 7.01
N TYR A 169 2.19 15.98 7.62
CA TYR A 169 1.98 17.30 7.02
C TYR A 169 2.73 17.55 5.69
N ARG A 170 4.07 17.65 5.71
CA ARG A 170 4.85 17.90 4.48
C ARG A 170 4.80 16.73 3.51
N GLY A 171 4.70 15.53 4.05
CA GLY A 171 4.53 14.31 3.26
C GLY A 171 3.20 14.31 2.52
N HIS A 172 2.08 14.71 3.16
CA HIS A 172 0.78 14.84 2.49
C HIS A 172 0.82 15.86 1.35
N LEU A 173 1.45 17.03 1.59
CA LEU A 173 1.60 18.06 0.54
C LEU A 173 2.40 17.53 -0.65
N ALA A 174 3.54 16.86 -0.39
CA ALA A 174 4.39 16.32 -1.44
C ALA A 174 3.73 15.15 -2.20
N ALA A 175 3.00 14.29 -1.49
CA ALA A 175 2.27 13.17 -2.09
C ALA A 175 1.13 13.63 -2.99
N ALA A 176 0.32 14.58 -2.52
CA ALA A 176 -0.77 15.17 -3.30
C ALA A 176 -0.25 15.87 -4.56
N GLU A 177 0.84 16.65 -4.44
CA GLU A 177 1.47 17.31 -5.59
C GLU A 177 2.02 16.29 -6.60
N LEU A 178 2.65 15.21 -6.14
CA LEU A 178 3.16 14.18 -7.03
C LEU A 178 1.99 13.48 -7.77
N ALA A 179 0.91 13.13 -7.07
CA ALA A 179 -0.27 12.51 -7.66
C ALA A 179 -0.99 13.44 -8.64
N ARG A 180 -1.02 14.76 -8.37
CA ARG A 180 -1.58 15.76 -9.28
C ARG A 180 -0.80 15.86 -10.59
N ARG A 181 0.54 15.79 -10.53
CA ARG A 181 1.44 15.93 -11.68
C ARG A 181 1.51 14.69 -12.55
N TYR A 182 1.39 13.51 -11.97
CA TYR A 182 1.61 12.23 -12.66
C TYR A 182 0.38 11.33 -12.63
N SER A 183 -0.09 10.92 -13.81
CA SER A 183 -1.28 10.08 -13.95
C SER A 183 -1.13 8.70 -13.29
N ASN A 184 0.08 8.18 -13.20
CA ASN A 184 0.43 6.88 -12.65
C ASN A 184 0.72 6.89 -11.14
N VAL A 185 0.49 8.00 -10.43
CA VAL A 185 0.64 8.07 -8.98
C VAL A 185 -0.73 8.12 -8.31
N LEU A 186 -0.93 7.25 -7.34
CA LEU A 186 -2.12 7.15 -6.49
C LEU A 186 -1.70 7.23 -5.02
N LEU A 187 -2.66 7.52 -4.15
CA LEU A 187 -2.47 7.72 -2.70
C LEU A 187 -3.37 6.75 -1.96
N ASP A 188 -2.94 6.16 -0.84
CA ASP A 188 -3.86 5.45 0.04
C ASP A 188 -4.02 6.13 1.41
N THR A 189 -5.10 5.79 2.10
CA THR A 189 -5.47 6.38 3.39
C THR A 189 -4.98 5.59 4.60
N ALA A 190 -4.19 4.52 4.39
CA ALA A 190 -3.69 3.68 5.48
C ALA A 190 -2.83 4.46 6.49
N GLY A 191 -2.52 3.83 7.61
CA GLY A 191 -1.64 4.39 8.62
C GLY A 191 -2.36 5.14 9.73
N ASP A 192 -1.59 5.60 10.70
CA ASP A 192 -2.06 6.40 11.83
C ASP A 192 -2.18 7.91 11.48
N CYS A 193 -2.68 8.21 10.28
CA CYS A 193 -2.80 9.54 9.70
C CYS A 193 -4.19 10.10 9.96
N TYR A 194 -4.40 10.74 11.12
CA TYR A 194 -5.69 11.26 11.57
C TYR A 194 -5.77 12.80 11.44
N THR A 195 -5.21 13.36 10.37
CA THR A 195 -5.23 14.80 10.12
C THR A 195 -6.64 15.24 9.75
N LEU A 196 -7.17 16.23 10.48
CA LEU A 196 -8.48 16.82 10.19
C LEU A 196 -8.51 17.37 8.75
N GLY A 197 -9.54 16.98 7.98
CA GLY A 197 -9.71 17.41 6.59
C GLY A 197 -8.73 16.76 5.60
N LEU A 198 -8.08 15.64 5.97
CA LEU A 198 -7.12 14.97 5.08
C LEU A 198 -7.78 14.48 3.79
N VAL A 199 -8.95 13.84 3.88
CA VAL A 199 -9.64 13.28 2.71
C VAL A 199 -10.05 14.39 1.75
N GLU A 200 -10.62 15.47 2.29
CA GLU A 200 -11.00 16.68 1.54
C GLU A 200 -9.78 17.29 0.83
N TYR A 201 -8.67 17.44 1.57
CA TYR A 201 -7.42 17.97 1.02
C TYR A 201 -6.90 17.12 -0.15
N LEU A 202 -6.87 15.77 0.00
CA LEU A 202 -6.40 14.87 -1.05
C LEU A 202 -7.32 14.92 -2.28
N VAL A 203 -8.64 14.99 -2.08
CA VAL A 203 -9.62 15.10 -3.17
C VAL A 203 -9.48 16.44 -3.89
N GLU A 204 -9.34 17.54 -3.16
CA GLU A 204 -9.17 18.88 -3.73
C GLU A 204 -7.88 19.02 -4.55
N HIS A 205 -6.76 18.48 -4.05
CA HIS A 205 -5.43 18.75 -4.62
C HIS A 205 -4.95 17.67 -5.60
N ALA A 206 -5.33 16.41 -5.41
CA ALA A 206 -4.95 15.31 -6.29
C ALA A 206 -6.12 14.80 -7.16
N GLY A 207 -7.35 14.98 -6.70
CA GLY A 207 -8.55 14.42 -7.33
C GLY A 207 -9.00 13.10 -6.69
N ALA A 208 -10.32 12.89 -6.57
CA ALA A 208 -10.88 11.67 -5.99
C ALA A 208 -10.44 10.40 -6.73
N ASP A 209 -10.20 10.47 -8.04
CA ASP A 209 -9.72 9.36 -8.86
C ASP A 209 -8.29 8.89 -8.50
N LYS A 210 -7.59 9.65 -7.65
CA LYS A 210 -6.22 9.39 -7.19
C LYS A 210 -6.15 8.79 -5.79
N VAL A 211 -7.25 8.77 -5.04
CA VAL A 211 -7.28 8.33 -3.65
C VAL A 211 -7.86 6.92 -3.56
N LEU A 212 -7.24 6.06 -2.76
CA LEU A 212 -7.59 4.67 -2.51
C LEU A 212 -7.86 4.47 -1.02
N PHE A 213 -8.80 3.60 -0.68
CA PHE A 213 -8.95 3.13 0.70
C PHE A 213 -7.86 2.14 1.06
N GLY A 214 -7.09 2.43 2.10
CA GLY A 214 -6.16 1.53 2.78
C GLY A 214 -6.34 1.64 4.28
N SER A 215 -6.19 0.54 5.01
CA SER A 215 -6.50 0.49 6.45
C SER A 215 -5.33 0.18 7.37
N ASP A 216 -4.28 -0.45 6.87
CA ASP A 216 -3.23 -1.10 7.68
C ASP A 216 -3.76 -2.24 8.58
N LEU A 217 -4.92 -2.83 8.29
CA LEU A 217 -5.37 -4.07 8.95
C LEU A 217 -4.28 -5.14 8.70
N THR A 218 -3.71 -5.78 9.64
CA THR A 218 -4.07 -6.10 11.04
C THR A 218 -3.43 -5.17 12.09
N TRP A 219 -2.67 -4.19 11.73
CA TRP A 219 -1.95 -3.34 12.69
C TRP A 219 -2.84 -2.27 13.27
N LEU A 220 -3.69 -1.68 12.45
CA LEU A 220 -4.61 -0.61 12.83
C LEU A 220 -6.07 -1.04 12.66
N ASP A 221 -6.95 -0.35 13.34
CA ASP A 221 -8.39 -0.56 13.24
C ASP A 221 -8.93 0.09 11.94
N PRO A 222 -9.42 -0.70 10.98
CA PRO A 222 -9.89 -0.16 9.69
C PRO A 222 -11.08 0.78 9.83
N ARG A 223 -11.80 0.75 10.96
CA ARG A 223 -12.92 1.67 11.23
C ARG A 223 -12.49 3.12 11.27
N THR A 224 -11.24 3.40 11.63
CA THR A 224 -10.72 4.77 11.70
C THR A 224 -10.63 5.38 10.30
N GLN A 225 -9.95 4.72 9.36
CA GLN A 225 -9.80 5.20 7.98
C GLN A 225 -11.15 5.21 7.25
N LEU A 226 -11.95 4.17 7.46
CA LEU A 226 -13.29 4.10 6.89
C LEU A 226 -14.18 5.25 7.41
N GLY A 227 -14.16 5.51 8.72
CA GLY A 227 -14.90 6.62 9.33
C GLY A 227 -14.50 7.97 8.76
N MET A 228 -13.18 8.22 8.60
CA MET A 228 -12.70 9.47 7.99
C MET A 228 -13.26 9.67 6.57
N ILE A 229 -13.31 8.61 5.75
CA ILE A 229 -13.84 8.72 4.38
C ILE A 229 -15.36 8.90 4.39
N LEU A 230 -16.07 8.13 5.21
CA LEU A 230 -17.54 8.19 5.27
C LEU A 230 -18.04 9.55 5.78
N ASP A 231 -17.31 10.17 6.69
CA ASP A 231 -17.68 11.45 7.32
C ASP A 231 -17.08 12.68 6.60
N ALA A 232 -16.15 12.47 5.64
CA ALA A 232 -15.54 13.56 4.88
C ALA A 232 -16.56 14.38 4.09
N GLU A 233 -16.32 15.70 3.99
CA GLU A 233 -17.14 16.64 3.20
C GLU A 233 -16.81 16.58 1.70
N VAL A 234 -16.92 15.39 1.12
CA VAL A 234 -16.77 15.13 -0.32
C VAL A 234 -18.03 14.46 -0.87
N THR A 235 -18.21 14.44 -2.20
CA THR A 235 -19.42 13.89 -2.81
C THR A 235 -19.53 12.37 -2.58
N THR A 236 -20.76 11.84 -2.63
CA THR A 236 -21.00 10.39 -2.55
C THR A 236 -20.27 9.63 -3.66
N ASP A 237 -20.17 10.22 -4.85
CA ASP A 237 -19.43 9.65 -5.98
C ASP A 237 -17.91 9.57 -5.67
N ASP A 238 -17.35 10.61 -5.09
CA ASP A 238 -15.95 10.61 -4.66
C ASP A 238 -15.69 9.53 -3.61
N LYS A 239 -16.58 9.37 -2.62
CA LYS A 239 -16.48 8.28 -1.62
C LYS A 239 -16.52 6.90 -2.28
N GLN A 240 -17.38 6.70 -3.26
CA GLN A 240 -17.45 5.43 -4.01
C GLN A 240 -16.18 5.16 -4.82
N LYS A 241 -15.58 6.19 -5.43
CA LYS A 241 -14.30 6.07 -6.11
C LYS A 241 -13.20 5.64 -5.13
N ILE A 242 -13.07 6.33 -3.99
CA ILE A 242 -12.05 6.05 -2.97
C ILE A 242 -12.21 4.65 -2.39
N LEU A 243 -13.44 4.28 -2.02
CA LEU A 243 -13.71 3.02 -1.34
C LEU A 243 -13.64 1.79 -2.26
N ARG A 244 -13.80 1.96 -3.60
CA ARG A 244 -13.87 0.81 -4.48
C ARG A 244 -13.39 1.04 -5.92
N ALA A 245 -13.96 2.01 -6.65
CA ALA A 245 -13.81 2.07 -8.10
C ALA A 245 -12.34 2.24 -8.54
N ASN A 246 -11.57 3.05 -7.82
CA ASN A 246 -10.16 3.27 -8.13
C ASN A 246 -9.33 2.00 -7.93
N ALA A 247 -9.55 1.27 -6.83
CA ALA A 247 -8.87 -0.01 -6.59
C ALA A 247 -9.26 -1.06 -7.64
N ALA A 248 -10.55 -1.17 -7.98
CA ALA A 248 -11.03 -2.06 -9.03
C ALA A 248 -10.33 -1.77 -10.38
N ARG A 249 -10.14 -0.49 -10.73
CA ARG A 249 -9.40 -0.09 -11.94
C ARG A 249 -7.92 -0.50 -11.87
N VAL A 250 -7.26 -0.33 -10.73
CA VAL A 250 -5.82 -0.64 -10.56
C VAL A 250 -5.56 -2.13 -10.69
N PHE A 251 -6.41 -2.97 -10.09
CA PHE A 251 -6.21 -4.41 -10.04
C PHE A 251 -6.99 -5.20 -11.10
N GLY A 252 -7.84 -4.53 -11.89
CA GLY A 252 -8.65 -5.18 -12.93
C GLY A 252 -9.81 -6.01 -12.38
N TRP A 253 -10.45 -5.60 -11.27
CA TRP A 253 -11.54 -6.30 -10.58
C TRP A 253 -12.92 -5.71 -10.87
#